data_58591fdf467d19ffdff51c954f9e370b
#
_entry.id   58591fdf467d19ffdff51c954f9e370b
#
_cell.length_a   1.000
_cell.length_b   1.000
_cell.length_c   1.000
_cell.angle_alpha   90.00
_cell.angle_beta   90.00
_cell.angle_gamma   90.00
#
_symmetry.space_group_name_H-M   'P 1'
#
loop_
_entity.id
_entity.type
_entity.pdbx_description
1 polymer ?
#
loop_
_entity_poly.entity_id
_entity_poly.type
_entity_poly.pdbx_seq_one_letter_code
_entity_poly.pdbx_strand_id
1 'polypeptide(L)'
;MLFFCTHFILEIPFLLDFSQSLEMTLINKKGKIMKFTYEKEYDNIFDELVDRGYYEQATNEEELKKKLATESVKFYCGFDATADSLTVGHLIQIMVMMRMQNYGHRPVALLGGGTTLIGDPSGRSDMRQVMTEERINHNAECFYKQFQRFLDFSDEGGAEMLNNKDWLLDLNFVGFLRDVGSEFLVNEMIKKDAYKNRMATGGLTFFEFSYMLLQSYDFLKMYRENGVTLEMGGSDQWSNIIGGVDLIKKHEQGDAYGMTFALLTTADGIKMGKSQKGAVWLDKEKTSPFEMFQYMRNVDDRDVEKFLLQLTFLPTAECRKLGQATEAAEINKAKEILAYEVVKLVHGKEEADAALDAANALFSGKGDESAMPTTQISASDLPKGLLALMTEVGLTKSNGEARRTVQQGGVSINDEKITDPAFEVTEEIFEDNRIIIKKGKKNFHKVELA
;
A
#
# COMPACT_ATOMS: atom_id res chain seq x y z
N MET A 1 14.23 -32.36 -57.39
CA MET A 1 13.24 -32.86 -56.41
C MET A 1 13.50 -32.08 -55.15
N LEU A 2 12.78 -30.93 -55.01
CA LEU A 2 12.95 -29.94 -53.94
C LEU A 2 12.02 -30.33 -52.79
N PHE A 3 12.60 -30.47 -51.59
CA PHE A 3 11.79 -30.53 -50.36
C PHE A 3 11.77 -29.12 -49.73
N PHE A 4 10.60 -28.51 -49.74
CA PHE A 4 10.28 -27.32 -48.97
C PHE A 4 10.00 -27.75 -47.52
N CYS A 5 10.79 -27.24 -46.61
CA CYS A 5 10.52 -27.30 -45.16
C CYS A 5 9.75 -26.03 -44.78
N THR A 6 8.45 -26.14 -44.63
CA THR A 6 7.60 -25.05 -44.13
C THR A 6 7.70 -24.97 -42.64
N HIS A 7 8.29 -23.89 -42.16
CA HIS A 7 8.21 -23.46 -40.74
C HIS A 7 6.77 -23.06 -40.44
N PHE A 8 6.10 -23.83 -39.59
CA PHE A 8 4.91 -23.39 -38.90
C PHE A 8 5.31 -22.39 -37.80
N ILE A 9 5.17 -21.11 -38.09
CA ILE A 9 5.12 -20.07 -37.08
C ILE A 9 3.71 -20.12 -36.53
N LEU A 10 3.54 -20.65 -35.32
CA LEU A 10 2.34 -20.46 -34.53
C LEU A 10 2.31 -18.98 -34.11
N GLU A 11 1.61 -18.16 -34.87
CA GLU A 11 1.13 -16.87 -34.43
C GLU A 11 0.16 -17.10 -33.25
N ILE A 12 0.61 -16.79 -32.04
CA ILE A 12 -0.27 -16.65 -30.90
C ILE A 12 -0.87 -15.22 -31.00
N PRO A 13 -2.16 -15.06 -31.28
CA PRO A 13 -2.77 -13.76 -31.24
C PRO A 13 -3.12 -13.42 -29.77
N PHE A 14 -2.17 -12.92 -29.02
CA PHE A 14 -2.40 -12.39 -27.70
C PHE A 14 -1.62 -11.07 -27.51
N LEU A 15 -1.90 -10.12 -28.39
CA LEU A 15 -1.76 -8.70 -28.04
C LEU A 15 -3.08 -8.31 -27.37
N LEU A 16 -3.10 -8.45 -26.03
CA LEU A 16 -4.11 -7.77 -25.23
C LEU A 16 -3.95 -6.27 -25.47
N ASP A 17 -4.96 -5.69 -26.09
CA ASP A 17 -5.08 -4.25 -26.23
C ASP A 17 -5.34 -3.66 -24.84
N PHE A 18 -4.27 -3.24 -24.16
CA PHE A 18 -4.31 -2.60 -22.85
C PHE A 18 -5.09 -1.28 -22.82
N SER A 19 -5.65 -0.86 -23.96
CA SER A 19 -6.34 0.43 -24.09
C SER A 19 -7.79 0.43 -23.60
N GLN A 20 -8.44 -0.73 -23.43
CA GLN A 20 -9.89 -0.78 -23.18
C GLN A 20 -10.31 -0.88 -21.70
N SER A 21 -9.45 -1.17 -20.75
CA SER A 21 -9.91 -1.42 -19.36
C SER A 21 -9.77 -0.26 -18.38
N LEU A 22 -9.11 0.85 -18.74
CA LEU A 22 -8.95 2.00 -17.86
C LEU A 22 -8.84 3.31 -18.66
N GLU A 23 -9.90 4.07 -18.76
CA GLU A 23 -9.78 5.52 -18.95
C GLU A 23 -9.28 6.16 -17.65
N MET A 24 -7.97 6.04 -17.43
CA MET A 24 -7.29 6.89 -16.45
C MET A 24 -7.23 8.30 -17.00
N THR A 25 -8.07 9.11 -16.49
CA THR A 25 -8.05 10.48 -16.84
C THR A 25 -6.98 11.24 -16.05
N LEU A 26 -5.91 11.60 -16.74
CA LEU A 26 -4.81 12.42 -16.25
C LEU A 26 -5.27 13.86 -15.96
N ILE A 27 -4.59 14.52 -15.03
CA ILE A 27 -4.72 15.96 -14.81
C ILE A 27 -4.53 16.66 -16.15
N ASN A 28 -5.59 17.30 -16.69
CA ASN A 28 -5.43 18.06 -17.89
C ASN A 28 -4.61 19.32 -17.60
N LYS A 29 -4.04 19.95 -18.65
CA LYS A 29 -3.22 21.18 -18.58
C LYS A 29 -3.92 22.37 -17.87
N LYS A 30 -5.16 22.21 -17.37
CA LYS A 30 -5.95 23.20 -16.64
C LYS A 30 -6.16 22.84 -15.16
N GLY A 31 -5.47 21.83 -14.61
CA GLY A 31 -5.53 21.48 -13.20
C GLY A 31 -6.84 20.82 -12.73
N LYS A 32 -7.69 20.35 -13.66
CA LYS A 32 -8.87 19.55 -13.28
C LYS A 32 -8.46 18.10 -13.04
N ILE A 33 -8.67 17.65 -11.81
CA ILE A 33 -8.58 16.24 -11.43
C ILE A 33 -9.63 15.49 -12.24
N MET A 34 -9.20 14.48 -12.96
CA MET A 34 -10.09 13.69 -13.79
C MET A 34 -10.54 12.47 -12.97
N LYS A 35 -11.84 12.22 -13.01
CA LYS A 35 -12.53 11.18 -12.27
C LYS A 35 -11.99 9.81 -12.66
N PHE A 36 -11.49 9.06 -11.67
CA PHE A 36 -11.16 7.66 -11.86
C PHE A 36 -12.46 6.85 -11.92
N THR A 37 -12.75 6.28 -13.06
CA THR A 37 -13.92 5.41 -13.25
C THR A 37 -13.49 4.08 -13.87
N TYR A 38 -14.07 3.00 -13.43
CA TYR A 38 -13.94 1.68 -14.03
C TYR A 38 -15.33 1.07 -14.26
N GLU A 39 -15.42 0.10 -15.14
CA GLU A 39 -16.67 -0.60 -15.42
C GLU A 39 -17.06 -1.46 -14.22
N LYS A 40 -18.31 -1.29 -13.75
CA LYS A 40 -18.84 -2.04 -12.60
C LYS A 40 -19.22 -3.46 -13.06
N GLU A 41 -18.66 -4.44 -12.39
CA GLU A 41 -18.97 -5.86 -12.62
C GLU A 41 -20.13 -6.36 -11.76
N TYR A 42 -20.54 -5.59 -10.76
CA TYR A 42 -21.55 -5.96 -9.77
C TYR A 42 -22.63 -4.87 -9.63
N ASP A 43 -23.85 -5.27 -9.35
CA ASP A 43 -24.95 -4.34 -9.07
C ASP A 43 -24.77 -3.64 -7.70
N ASN A 44 -24.07 -4.29 -6.77
CA ASN A 44 -23.81 -3.80 -5.42
C ASN A 44 -22.32 -3.83 -5.10
N ILE A 45 -21.80 -2.73 -4.56
CA ILE A 45 -20.42 -2.64 -4.09
C ILE A 45 -20.09 -3.67 -3.02
N PHE A 46 -21.06 -4.05 -2.16
CA PHE A 46 -20.82 -5.05 -1.13
C PHE A 46 -20.40 -6.39 -1.74
N ASP A 47 -21.09 -6.83 -2.80
CA ASP A 47 -20.77 -8.07 -3.51
C ASP A 47 -19.39 -7.99 -4.18
N GLU A 48 -18.99 -6.83 -4.74
CA GLU A 48 -17.65 -6.63 -5.27
C GLU A 48 -16.59 -6.74 -4.19
N LEU A 49 -16.82 -6.12 -3.02
CA LEU A 49 -15.87 -6.18 -1.91
C LEU A 49 -15.69 -7.61 -1.37
N VAL A 50 -16.76 -8.40 -1.32
CA VAL A 50 -16.71 -9.82 -0.95
C VAL A 50 -15.96 -10.63 -1.98
N ASP A 51 -16.31 -10.51 -3.26
CA ASP A 51 -15.75 -11.34 -4.33
C ASP A 51 -14.25 -11.07 -4.58
N ARG A 52 -13.82 -9.83 -4.40
CA ARG A 52 -12.40 -9.45 -4.48
C ARG A 52 -11.60 -9.75 -3.21
N GLY A 53 -12.25 -10.27 -2.17
CA GLY A 53 -11.59 -10.64 -0.92
C GLY A 53 -11.17 -9.47 -0.05
N TYR A 54 -11.88 -8.33 -0.15
CA TYR A 54 -11.71 -7.24 0.81
C TYR A 54 -12.49 -7.48 2.10
N TYR A 55 -13.74 -7.91 2.00
CA TYR A 55 -14.65 -8.05 3.11
C TYR A 55 -14.14 -9.03 4.17
N GLU A 56 -14.19 -8.64 5.44
CA GLU A 56 -13.86 -9.48 6.60
C GLU A 56 -15.09 -9.67 7.49
N GLN A 57 -15.66 -8.58 7.97
CA GLN A 57 -16.86 -8.58 8.80
C GLN A 57 -17.56 -7.22 8.81
N ALA A 58 -18.85 -7.20 9.13
CA ALA A 58 -19.64 -5.99 9.31
C ALA A 58 -20.64 -6.12 10.47
N THR A 59 -21.09 -4.97 11.01
CA THR A 59 -22.26 -4.92 11.85
C THR A 59 -23.50 -5.06 10.96
N ASN A 60 -24.51 -5.83 11.35
CA ASN A 60 -25.76 -5.96 10.60
C ASN A 60 -25.60 -6.04 9.06
N GLU A 61 -24.95 -7.11 8.62
CA GLU A 61 -24.51 -7.30 7.22
C GLU A 61 -25.64 -7.12 6.21
N GLU A 62 -26.78 -7.74 6.45
CA GLU A 62 -27.92 -7.69 5.53
C GLU A 62 -28.46 -6.27 5.34
N GLU A 63 -28.54 -5.51 6.42
CA GLU A 63 -29.00 -4.13 6.37
C GLU A 63 -27.98 -3.21 5.70
N LEU A 64 -26.71 -3.37 6.03
CA LEU A 64 -25.61 -2.63 5.39
C LEU A 64 -25.58 -2.91 3.88
N LYS A 65 -25.67 -4.17 3.47
CA LYS A 65 -25.73 -4.56 2.06
C LYS A 65 -26.89 -3.89 1.34
N LYS A 66 -28.09 -3.91 1.94
CA LYS A 66 -29.26 -3.23 1.39
C LYS A 66 -29.06 -1.73 1.27
N LYS A 67 -28.51 -1.11 2.32
CA LYS A 67 -28.24 0.33 2.36
C LYS A 67 -27.26 0.75 1.27
N LEU A 68 -26.18 0.00 1.08
CA LEU A 68 -25.18 0.23 0.02
C LEU A 68 -25.77 0.03 -1.40
N ALA A 69 -26.81 -0.76 -1.56
CA ALA A 69 -27.49 -0.93 -2.84
C ALA A 69 -28.47 0.19 -3.19
N THR A 70 -29.03 0.88 -2.18
CA THR A 70 -30.19 1.77 -2.39
C THR A 70 -29.91 3.24 -2.09
N GLU A 71 -28.82 3.55 -1.37
CA GLU A 71 -28.52 4.90 -0.91
C GLU A 71 -27.06 5.29 -1.20
N SER A 72 -26.81 6.60 -1.34
CA SER A 72 -25.44 7.14 -1.29
C SER A 72 -25.00 7.24 0.17
N VAL A 73 -24.14 6.32 0.60
CA VAL A 73 -23.65 6.25 1.97
C VAL A 73 -22.40 7.13 2.12
N LYS A 74 -22.40 8.01 3.12
CA LYS A 74 -21.19 8.71 3.53
C LYS A 74 -20.46 7.87 4.57
N PHE A 75 -19.20 7.55 4.30
CA PHE A 75 -18.38 6.66 5.10
C PHE A 75 -16.99 7.24 5.34
N TYR A 76 -16.30 6.80 6.38
CA TYR A 76 -14.93 7.24 6.60
C TYR A 76 -13.95 6.10 6.80
N CYS A 77 -12.70 6.39 6.47
CA CYS A 77 -11.53 5.62 6.85
C CYS A 77 -10.52 6.54 7.54
N GLY A 78 -9.95 6.10 8.67
CA GLY A 78 -8.97 6.84 9.44
C GLY A 78 -7.53 6.54 9.01
N PHE A 79 -6.67 7.58 9.05
CA PHE A 79 -5.25 7.51 8.70
C PHE A 79 -4.40 8.30 9.69
N ASP A 80 -3.69 7.62 10.55
CA ASP A 80 -2.72 8.23 11.45
C ASP A 80 -1.51 8.75 10.69
N ALA A 81 -1.24 10.04 10.77
CA ALA A 81 -0.19 10.73 10.03
C ALA A 81 1.22 10.48 10.63
N THR A 82 1.61 9.22 10.76
CA THR A 82 2.87 8.79 11.40
C THR A 82 4.10 8.92 10.52
N ALA A 83 3.95 9.26 9.25
CA ALA A 83 5.01 9.51 8.27
C ALA A 83 4.53 10.53 7.23
N ASP A 84 5.48 11.10 6.48
CA ASP A 84 5.23 12.08 5.42
C ASP A 84 4.83 11.44 4.06
N SER A 85 4.50 10.16 4.05
CA SER A 85 3.94 9.45 2.90
C SER A 85 3.12 8.25 3.34
N LEU A 86 2.09 7.93 2.55
CA LEU A 86 1.41 6.65 2.58
C LEU A 86 2.35 5.53 2.07
N THR A 87 2.04 4.29 2.42
CA THR A 87 2.80 3.09 1.98
C THR A 87 1.91 2.17 1.17
N VAL A 88 2.51 1.18 0.50
CA VAL A 88 1.78 0.10 -0.19
C VAL A 88 0.77 -0.59 0.74
N GLY A 89 1.06 -0.67 2.06
CA GLY A 89 0.10 -1.22 3.02
C GLY A 89 -1.22 -0.44 3.12
N HIS A 90 -1.22 0.87 2.82
CA HIS A 90 -2.44 1.69 2.79
C HIS A 90 -3.24 1.53 1.48
N LEU A 91 -2.66 0.93 0.43
CA LEU A 91 -3.36 0.79 -0.85
C LEU A 91 -4.67 0.02 -0.72
N ILE A 92 -4.73 -1.01 0.13
CA ILE A 92 -5.98 -1.76 0.30
C ILE A 92 -7.13 -0.86 0.75
N GLN A 93 -6.85 0.03 1.70
CA GLN A 93 -7.81 1.00 2.24
C GLN A 93 -8.21 2.03 1.17
N ILE A 94 -7.23 2.53 0.43
CA ILE A 94 -7.43 3.46 -0.69
C ILE A 94 -8.28 2.80 -1.79
N MET A 95 -7.98 1.56 -2.17
CA MET A 95 -8.73 0.81 -3.18
C MET A 95 -10.20 0.62 -2.78
N VAL A 96 -10.45 0.30 -1.51
CA VAL A 96 -11.83 0.21 -0.99
C VAL A 96 -12.52 1.57 -1.12
N MET A 97 -11.88 2.67 -0.70
CA MET A 97 -12.45 4.02 -0.82
C MET A 97 -12.76 4.40 -2.26
N MET A 98 -11.83 4.13 -3.20
CA MET A 98 -12.03 4.40 -4.63
C MET A 98 -13.20 3.59 -5.20
N ARG A 99 -13.31 2.30 -4.86
CA ARG A 99 -14.40 1.44 -5.31
C ARG A 99 -15.74 1.93 -4.77
N MET A 100 -15.83 2.20 -3.48
CA MET A 100 -17.02 2.77 -2.86
C MET A 100 -17.44 4.07 -3.55
N GLN A 101 -16.48 4.97 -3.84
CA GLN A 101 -16.77 6.21 -4.54
C GLN A 101 -17.28 5.98 -5.98
N ASN A 102 -16.72 5.00 -6.70
CA ASN A 102 -17.19 4.65 -8.05
C ASN A 102 -18.64 4.16 -8.06
N TYR A 103 -19.10 3.57 -6.95
CA TYR A 103 -20.51 3.18 -6.78
C TYR A 103 -21.42 4.32 -6.31
N GLY A 104 -20.88 5.51 -6.11
CA GLY A 104 -21.65 6.70 -5.73
C GLY A 104 -21.74 6.96 -4.24
N HIS A 105 -20.94 6.25 -3.42
CA HIS A 105 -20.80 6.55 -2.01
C HIS A 105 -19.78 7.65 -1.78
N ARG A 106 -19.84 8.32 -0.64
CA ARG A 106 -19.05 9.52 -0.34
C ARG A 106 -17.97 9.22 0.71
N PRO A 107 -16.70 9.08 0.28
CA PRO A 107 -15.61 8.81 1.20
C PRO A 107 -15.18 10.05 1.99
N VAL A 108 -14.92 9.86 3.27
CA VAL A 108 -14.22 10.81 4.13
C VAL A 108 -12.88 10.20 4.52
N ALA A 109 -11.78 10.83 4.11
CA ALA A 109 -10.46 10.50 4.60
C ALA A 109 -10.23 11.28 5.91
N LEU A 110 -10.28 10.60 7.05
CA LEU A 110 -10.03 11.20 8.34
C LEU A 110 -8.54 11.16 8.66
N LEU A 111 -7.92 12.32 8.73
CA LEU A 111 -6.54 12.44 9.21
C LEU A 111 -6.51 12.38 10.74
N GLY A 112 -5.71 11.49 11.27
CA GLY A 112 -5.51 11.31 12.71
C GLY A 112 -4.55 12.33 13.30
N GLY A 113 -4.79 13.66 13.13
CA GLY A 113 -3.93 14.70 13.69
C GLY A 113 -3.89 14.70 15.21
N GLY A 114 -5.04 14.46 15.86
CA GLY A 114 -5.16 14.32 17.31
C GLY A 114 -4.81 12.91 17.80
N THR A 115 -5.33 11.86 17.13
CA THR A 115 -5.08 10.46 17.52
C THR A 115 -3.64 10.04 17.33
N THR A 116 -2.90 10.57 16.34
CA THR A 116 -1.48 10.30 16.14
C THR A 116 -0.62 10.76 17.32
N LEU A 117 -1.04 11.79 18.06
CA LEU A 117 -0.35 12.23 19.28
C LEU A 117 -0.35 11.12 20.35
N ILE A 118 -1.37 10.27 20.36
CA ILE A 118 -1.52 9.15 21.29
C ILE A 118 -0.95 7.87 20.70
N GLY A 119 -1.37 7.52 19.49
CA GLY A 119 -0.95 6.34 18.76
C GLY A 119 -1.77 5.09 19.08
N ASP A 120 -2.32 4.51 18.02
CA ASP A 120 -3.13 3.28 18.08
C ASP A 120 -2.32 2.08 18.59
N PRO A 121 -2.76 1.39 19.66
CA PRO A 121 -2.13 0.17 20.14
C PRO A 121 -2.48 -1.06 19.30
N SER A 122 -3.48 -0.99 18.43
CA SER A 122 -3.98 -2.13 17.65
C SER A 122 -2.90 -2.72 16.74
N GLY A 123 -2.76 -4.06 16.77
CA GLY A 123 -1.83 -4.77 15.89
C GLY A 123 -0.34 -4.51 16.16
N ARG A 124 0.03 -4.03 17.36
CA ARG A 124 1.41 -3.70 17.76
C ARG A 124 1.83 -4.37 19.06
N SER A 125 3.15 -4.57 19.16
CA SER A 125 3.80 -5.11 20.37
C SER A 125 4.47 -4.03 21.22
N ASP A 126 4.73 -2.83 20.66
CA ASP A 126 5.49 -1.74 21.25
C ASP A 126 4.74 -0.40 21.18
N MET A 127 5.05 0.51 22.09
CA MET A 127 4.49 1.86 22.11
C MET A 127 5.04 2.70 20.94
N ARG A 128 4.20 3.55 20.35
CA ARG A 128 4.66 4.50 19.33
C ARG A 128 5.57 5.57 19.91
N GLN A 129 6.52 6.05 19.12
CA GLN A 129 7.28 7.24 19.46
C GLN A 129 6.36 8.46 19.42
N VAL A 130 6.43 9.28 20.46
CA VAL A 130 5.67 10.53 20.52
C VAL A 130 6.22 11.49 19.46
N MET A 131 5.33 12.00 18.63
CA MET A 131 5.65 12.95 17.55
C MET A 131 5.24 14.37 17.97
N THR A 132 5.93 15.37 17.41
CA THR A 132 5.52 16.77 17.60
C THR A 132 4.31 17.10 16.71
N GLU A 133 3.53 18.09 17.14
CA GLU A 133 2.37 18.56 16.39
C GLU A 133 2.76 19.09 15.01
N GLU A 134 3.88 19.83 14.90
CA GLU A 134 4.37 20.35 13.64
C GLU A 134 4.67 19.22 12.63
N ARG A 135 5.27 18.12 13.11
CA ARG A 135 5.57 16.97 12.27
C ARG A 135 4.29 16.26 11.82
N ILE A 136 3.31 16.12 12.70
CA ILE A 136 2.01 15.52 12.37
C ILE A 136 1.28 16.38 11.35
N ASN A 137 1.26 17.71 11.51
CA ASN A 137 0.65 18.62 10.55
C ASN A 137 1.31 18.54 9.17
N HIS A 138 2.65 18.50 9.12
CA HIS A 138 3.39 18.31 7.87
C HIS A 138 3.01 16.98 7.19
N ASN A 139 2.99 15.90 7.94
CA ASN A 139 2.61 14.58 7.41
C ASN A 139 1.17 14.56 6.89
N ALA A 140 0.25 15.21 7.61
CA ALA A 140 -1.14 15.34 7.20
C ALA A 140 -1.29 16.08 5.86
N GLU A 141 -0.51 17.15 5.63
CA GLU A 141 -0.46 17.86 4.35
C GLU A 141 0.09 16.98 3.22
N CYS A 142 1.09 16.14 3.50
CA CYS A 142 1.62 15.18 2.54
C CYS A 142 0.55 14.14 2.16
N PHE A 143 -0.19 13.61 3.13
CA PHE A 143 -1.29 12.69 2.89
C PHE A 143 -2.38 13.33 2.04
N TYR A 144 -2.76 14.57 2.34
CA TYR A 144 -3.75 15.31 1.54
C TYR A 144 -3.38 15.36 0.05
N LYS A 145 -2.14 15.70 -0.26
CA LYS A 145 -1.65 15.75 -1.65
C LYS A 145 -1.69 14.38 -2.34
N GLN A 146 -1.44 13.31 -1.58
CA GLN A 146 -1.50 11.95 -2.12
C GLN A 146 -2.95 11.49 -2.35
N PHE A 147 -3.87 11.74 -1.42
CA PHE A 147 -5.29 11.40 -1.59
C PHE A 147 -5.94 12.05 -2.80
N GLN A 148 -5.54 13.27 -3.16
CA GLN A 148 -6.04 13.95 -4.35
C GLN A 148 -5.75 13.21 -5.66
N ARG A 149 -4.87 12.21 -5.66
CA ARG A 149 -4.61 11.35 -6.82
C ARG A 149 -5.58 10.18 -6.92
N PHE A 150 -6.18 9.79 -5.81
CA PHE A 150 -7.00 8.58 -5.71
C PHE A 150 -8.50 8.88 -5.61
N LEU A 151 -8.87 9.97 -4.95
CA LEU A 151 -10.26 10.31 -4.68
C LEU A 151 -10.69 11.59 -5.41
N ASP A 152 -11.94 11.62 -5.82
CA ASP A 152 -12.56 12.79 -6.43
C ASP A 152 -13.16 13.69 -5.34
N PHE A 153 -12.50 14.81 -5.09
CA PHE A 153 -12.91 15.84 -4.13
C PHE A 153 -13.79 16.94 -4.75
N SER A 154 -14.28 16.75 -5.98
CA SER A 154 -15.28 17.66 -6.56
C SER A 154 -16.63 17.52 -5.86
N ASP A 155 -17.51 18.50 -6.06
CA ASP A 155 -18.88 18.47 -5.50
C ASP A 155 -19.64 17.21 -5.97
N GLU A 156 -19.38 16.75 -7.22
CA GLU A 156 -19.99 15.53 -7.78
C GLU A 156 -19.41 14.27 -7.15
N GLY A 157 -18.10 14.21 -6.94
CA GLY A 157 -17.38 13.07 -6.36
C GLY A 157 -17.63 12.93 -4.87
N GLY A 158 -17.82 14.07 -4.19
CA GLY A 158 -18.22 14.13 -2.79
C GLY A 158 -17.23 13.55 -1.79
N ALA A 159 -15.95 13.38 -2.16
CA ALA A 159 -14.91 13.03 -1.20
C ALA A 159 -14.64 14.24 -0.27
N GLU A 160 -14.40 13.95 1.00
CA GLU A 160 -14.03 14.96 1.98
C GLU A 160 -12.75 14.54 2.71
N MET A 161 -12.02 15.52 3.21
CA MET A 161 -10.91 15.27 4.11
C MET A 161 -11.13 16.07 5.39
N LEU A 162 -11.10 15.36 6.52
CA LEU A 162 -11.25 15.94 7.85
C LEU A 162 -10.00 15.64 8.67
N ASN A 163 -9.76 16.43 9.70
CA ASN A 163 -8.67 16.20 10.65
C ASN A 163 -9.23 16.18 12.07
N ASN A 164 -9.07 15.07 12.77
CA ASN A 164 -9.64 14.95 14.12
C ASN A 164 -8.97 15.83 15.16
N LYS A 165 -7.82 16.45 14.88
CA LYS A 165 -7.25 17.50 15.75
C LYS A 165 -8.20 18.65 15.96
N ASP A 166 -9.03 18.98 14.95
CA ASP A 166 -9.90 20.15 14.95
C ASP A 166 -11.01 20.06 16.01
N TRP A 167 -11.25 18.87 16.55
CA TRP A 167 -12.18 18.67 17.67
C TRP A 167 -11.57 17.98 18.87
N LEU A 168 -10.54 17.12 18.72
CA LEU A 168 -9.96 16.38 19.83
C LEU A 168 -9.08 17.25 20.73
N LEU A 169 -8.37 18.24 20.16
CA LEU A 169 -7.44 19.07 20.95
C LEU A 169 -8.17 20.10 21.84
N ASP A 170 -9.39 20.48 21.48
CA ASP A 170 -10.22 21.43 22.24
C ASP A 170 -11.14 20.76 23.26
N LEU A 171 -11.09 19.43 23.42
CA LEU A 171 -11.93 18.69 24.34
C LEU A 171 -11.61 19.05 25.80
N ASN A 172 -12.65 19.40 26.54
CA ASN A 172 -12.53 19.49 28.00
C ASN A 172 -12.40 18.07 28.57
N PHE A 173 -11.28 17.76 29.21
CA PHE A 173 -10.99 16.42 29.71
C PHE A 173 -12.07 15.84 30.62
N VAL A 174 -12.56 16.62 31.61
CA VAL A 174 -13.58 16.14 32.54
C VAL A 174 -14.93 15.97 31.85
N GLY A 175 -15.28 16.91 30.94
CA GLY A 175 -16.47 16.80 30.12
C GLY A 175 -16.44 15.53 29.26
N PHE A 176 -15.35 15.29 28.56
CA PHE A 176 -15.17 14.10 27.74
C PHE A 176 -15.28 12.78 28.54
N LEU A 177 -14.63 12.71 29.71
CA LEU A 177 -14.76 11.52 30.57
C LEU A 177 -16.19 11.31 31.06
N ARG A 178 -16.95 12.40 31.34
CA ARG A 178 -18.32 12.30 31.77
C ARG A 178 -19.25 11.88 30.61
N ASP A 179 -19.07 12.47 29.46
CA ASP A 179 -20.02 12.31 28.35
C ASP A 179 -19.71 11.08 27.48
N VAL A 180 -18.43 10.75 27.30
CA VAL A 180 -17.97 9.61 26.49
C VAL A 180 -17.43 8.49 27.37
N GLY A 181 -16.52 8.80 28.29
CA GLY A 181 -15.84 7.80 29.11
C GLY A 181 -16.79 6.96 29.97
N SER A 182 -17.93 7.54 30.42
CA SER A 182 -18.95 6.81 31.20
C SER A 182 -19.66 5.72 30.42
N GLU A 183 -19.62 5.75 29.08
CA GLU A 183 -20.26 4.78 28.20
C GLU A 183 -19.38 3.52 27.96
N PHE A 184 -18.14 3.55 28.39
CA PHE A 184 -17.17 2.47 28.17
C PHE A 184 -16.83 1.74 29.47
N LEU A 185 -17.18 0.47 29.55
CA LEU A 185 -16.81 -0.39 30.69
C LEU A 185 -15.40 -0.90 30.53
N VAL A 186 -14.49 -0.53 31.42
CA VAL A 186 -13.08 -0.94 31.41
C VAL A 186 -12.93 -2.46 31.35
N ASN A 187 -13.74 -3.21 32.09
CA ASN A 187 -13.72 -4.67 32.11
C ASN A 187 -14.15 -5.32 30.77
N GLU A 188 -14.86 -4.60 29.91
CA GLU A 188 -15.17 -5.03 28.53
C GLU A 188 -14.05 -4.61 27.57
N MET A 189 -13.52 -3.39 27.73
CA MET A 189 -12.43 -2.89 26.89
C MET A 189 -11.19 -3.79 26.99
N ILE A 190 -10.77 -4.16 28.20
CA ILE A 190 -9.56 -4.99 28.38
C ILE A 190 -9.67 -6.43 27.81
N LYS A 191 -10.90 -6.88 27.48
CA LYS A 191 -11.13 -8.16 26.79
C LYS A 191 -10.94 -8.07 25.29
N LYS A 192 -10.92 -6.87 24.71
CA LYS A 192 -10.71 -6.67 23.28
C LYS A 192 -9.30 -7.07 22.89
N ASP A 193 -9.14 -7.71 21.73
CA ASP A 193 -7.88 -8.30 21.30
C ASP A 193 -6.73 -7.27 21.22
N ALA A 194 -7.00 -6.05 20.79
CA ALA A 194 -6.02 -4.97 20.75
C ALA A 194 -5.37 -4.74 22.13
N TYR A 195 -6.17 -4.61 23.19
CA TYR A 195 -5.67 -4.36 24.55
C TYR A 195 -5.11 -5.62 25.19
N LYS A 196 -5.77 -6.75 24.99
CA LYS A 196 -5.31 -8.05 25.52
C LYS A 196 -3.91 -8.39 25.02
N ASN A 197 -3.68 -8.26 23.72
CA ASN A 197 -2.38 -8.53 23.11
C ASN A 197 -1.32 -7.53 23.58
N ARG A 198 -1.68 -6.25 23.70
CA ARG A 198 -0.76 -5.21 24.18
C ARG A 198 -0.36 -5.41 25.63
N MET A 199 -1.30 -5.77 26.51
CA MET A 199 -1.03 -6.11 27.92
C MET A 199 -0.11 -7.35 28.05
N ALA A 200 -0.24 -8.33 27.17
CA ALA A 200 0.60 -9.52 27.18
C ALA A 200 2.06 -9.26 26.78
N THR A 201 2.34 -8.19 26.03
CA THR A 201 3.68 -7.91 25.48
C THR A 201 4.49 -6.87 26.26
N GLY A 202 3.90 -6.06 27.13
CA GLY A 202 4.68 -5.03 27.83
C GLY A 202 3.88 -4.11 28.75
N GLY A 203 2.59 -4.37 28.86
CA GLY A 203 1.65 -3.51 29.60
C GLY A 203 1.01 -2.44 28.71
N LEU A 204 -0.12 -1.94 29.17
CA LEU A 204 -0.96 -0.95 28.48
C LEU A 204 -1.04 0.30 29.33
N THR A 205 -0.57 1.43 28.82
CA THR A 205 -0.71 2.71 29.50
C THR A 205 -2.13 3.23 29.39
N PHE A 206 -2.57 4.08 30.34
CA PHE A 206 -3.87 4.76 30.22
C PHE A 206 -3.96 5.63 28.96
N PHE A 207 -2.82 6.16 28.53
CA PHE A 207 -2.67 6.92 27.30
C PHE A 207 -3.06 6.08 26.06
N GLU A 208 -2.45 4.90 25.88
CA GLU A 208 -2.83 3.97 24.80
C GLU A 208 -4.27 3.45 24.96
N PHE A 209 -4.70 3.21 26.21
CA PHE A 209 -6.05 2.72 26.52
C PHE A 209 -7.14 3.69 26.12
N SER A 210 -6.88 5.00 26.16
CA SER A 210 -7.83 6.02 25.77
C SER A 210 -8.08 6.12 24.26
N TYR A 211 -7.24 5.51 23.42
CA TYR A 211 -7.34 5.61 21.97
C TYR A 211 -8.72 5.18 21.43
N MET A 212 -9.26 4.07 21.92
CA MET A 212 -10.58 3.59 21.51
C MET A 212 -11.69 4.64 21.77
N LEU A 213 -11.63 5.35 22.88
CA LEU A 213 -12.61 6.40 23.21
C LEU A 213 -12.54 7.54 22.20
N LEU A 214 -11.34 7.92 21.79
CA LEU A 214 -11.12 9.01 20.84
C LEU A 214 -11.62 8.64 19.45
N GLN A 215 -11.29 7.47 18.94
CA GLN A 215 -11.78 6.99 17.63
C GLN A 215 -13.33 6.82 17.66
N SER A 216 -13.88 6.32 18.76
CA SER A 216 -15.34 6.22 18.91
C SER A 216 -16.00 7.60 18.92
N TYR A 217 -15.35 8.58 19.52
CA TYR A 217 -15.85 9.98 19.51
C TYR A 217 -15.71 10.62 18.12
N ASP A 218 -14.64 10.31 17.37
CA ASP A 218 -14.49 10.74 15.98
C ASP A 218 -15.70 10.31 15.15
N PHE A 219 -16.13 9.05 15.29
CA PHE A 219 -17.31 8.56 14.58
C PHE A 219 -18.59 9.28 15.02
N LEU A 220 -18.82 9.43 16.31
CA LEU A 220 -19.97 10.16 16.83
C LEU A 220 -19.99 11.63 16.35
N LYS A 221 -18.83 12.30 16.36
CA LYS A 221 -18.68 13.69 15.89
C LYS A 221 -19.03 13.81 14.40
N MET A 222 -18.46 12.95 13.56
CA MET A 222 -18.73 12.95 12.13
C MET A 222 -20.16 12.47 11.80
N TYR A 223 -20.74 11.59 12.60
CA TYR A 223 -22.13 11.21 12.47
C TYR A 223 -23.05 12.44 12.67
N ARG A 224 -22.83 13.21 13.73
CA ARG A 224 -23.61 14.41 14.08
C ARG A 224 -23.47 15.54 13.08
N GLU A 225 -22.25 15.82 12.65
CA GLU A 225 -21.94 17.05 11.92
C GLU A 225 -21.76 16.85 10.42
N ASN A 226 -21.31 15.66 10.01
CA ASN A 226 -20.99 15.39 8.61
C ASN A 226 -21.92 14.36 7.96
N GLY A 227 -22.82 13.72 8.72
CA GLY A 227 -23.73 12.68 8.21
C GLY A 227 -23.01 11.38 7.83
N VAL A 228 -21.88 11.09 8.45
CA VAL A 228 -21.15 9.81 8.27
C VAL A 228 -21.91 8.72 9.02
N THR A 229 -22.30 7.66 8.31
CA THR A 229 -23.08 6.55 8.90
C THR A 229 -22.35 5.21 8.83
N LEU A 230 -21.16 5.14 8.20
CA LEU A 230 -20.38 3.92 8.11
C LEU A 230 -18.90 4.22 8.41
N GLU A 231 -18.32 3.46 9.32
CA GLU A 231 -16.88 3.43 9.58
C GLU A 231 -16.26 2.19 8.95
N MET A 232 -15.15 2.38 8.22
CA MET A 232 -14.43 1.29 7.57
C MET A 232 -12.95 1.31 7.95
N GLY A 233 -12.38 0.13 8.19
CA GLY A 233 -10.97 -0.01 8.54
C GLY A 233 -10.44 -1.42 8.34
N GLY A 234 -9.14 -1.64 8.61
CA GLY A 234 -8.57 -2.98 8.62
C GLY A 234 -9.17 -3.86 9.72
N SER A 235 -9.04 -5.17 9.60
CA SER A 235 -9.60 -6.12 10.60
C SER A 235 -9.07 -5.89 12.01
N ASP A 236 -7.89 -5.31 12.16
CA ASP A 236 -7.31 -4.93 13.46
C ASP A 236 -8.05 -3.73 14.13
N GLN A 237 -8.89 -2.99 13.37
CA GLN A 237 -9.67 -1.85 13.85
C GLN A 237 -11.07 -2.21 14.39
N TRP A 238 -11.49 -3.47 14.28
CA TRP A 238 -12.85 -3.89 14.64
C TRP A 238 -13.31 -3.41 16.02
N SER A 239 -12.44 -3.52 17.02
CA SER A 239 -12.79 -3.12 18.40
C SER A 239 -13.06 -1.61 18.53
N ASN A 240 -12.30 -0.78 17.81
CA ASN A 240 -12.46 0.67 17.81
C ASN A 240 -13.75 1.05 17.05
N ILE A 241 -13.98 0.43 15.88
CA ILE A 241 -15.16 0.64 15.06
C ILE A 241 -16.44 0.34 15.83
N ILE A 242 -16.53 -0.82 16.50
CA ILE A 242 -17.68 -1.19 17.33
C ILE A 242 -17.90 -0.20 18.46
N GLY A 243 -16.83 0.33 19.07
CA GLY A 243 -16.94 1.36 20.09
C GLY A 243 -17.68 2.60 19.59
N GLY A 244 -17.40 3.03 18.35
CA GLY A 244 -18.09 4.16 17.70
C GLY A 244 -19.55 3.86 17.37
N VAL A 245 -19.84 2.68 16.81
CA VAL A 245 -21.21 2.22 16.51
C VAL A 245 -22.07 2.19 17.79
N ASP A 246 -21.54 1.60 18.87
CA ASP A 246 -22.22 1.50 20.16
C ASP A 246 -22.46 2.89 20.79
N LEU A 247 -21.47 3.78 20.66
CA LEU A 247 -21.57 5.14 21.19
C LEU A 247 -22.67 5.95 20.46
N ILE A 248 -22.73 5.86 19.14
CA ILE A 248 -23.80 6.52 18.34
C ILE A 248 -25.15 5.96 18.72
N LYS A 249 -25.29 4.65 18.85
CA LYS A 249 -26.55 4.03 19.24
C LYS A 249 -27.05 4.51 20.60
N LYS A 250 -26.14 4.68 21.57
CA LYS A 250 -26.48 5.15 22.93
C LYS A 250 -26.88 6.64 22.97
N HIS A 251 -26.17 7.48 22.25
CA HIS A 251 -26.34 8.92 22.28
C HIS A 251 -27.43 9.44 21.33
N GLU A 252 -27.45 8.88 20.10
CA GLU A 252 -28.31 9.40 19.04
C GLU A 252 -29.52 8.49 18.75
N GLN A 253 -29.52 7.25 19.28
CA GLN A 253 -30.52 6.22 18.93
C GLN A 253 -30.58 5.99 17.39
N GLY A 254 -29.50 6.34 16.67
CA GLY A 254 -29.41 6.31 15.24
C GLY A 254 -28.70 5.06 14.73
N ASP A 255 -28.85 4.82 13.42
CA ASP A 255 -28.23 3.69 12.75
C ASP A 255 -26.85 4.08 12.24
N ALA A 256 -25.83 3.41 12.78
CA ALA A 256 -24.46 3.49 12.33
C ALA A 256 -23.92 2.08 12.10
N TYR A 257 -23.01 1.97 11.12
CA TYR A 257 -22.48 0.68 10.68
C TYR A 257 -20.95 0.68 10.76
N GLY A 258 -20.41 -0.49 11.00
CA GLY A 258 -18.97 -0.75 10.90
C GLY A 258 -18.72 -1.86 9.91
N MET A 259 -17.65 -1.74 9.12
CA MET A 259 -17.17 -2.80 8.25
C MET A 259 -15.64 -2.86 8.28
N THR A 260 -15.10 -4.07 8.36
CA THR A 260 -13.65 -4.25 8.23
C THR A 260 -13.29 -4.99 6.95
N PHE A 261 -12.11 -4.68 6.46
CA PHE A 261 -11.50 -5.36 5.35
C PHE A 261 -10.22 -6.08 5.78
N ALA A 262 -9.90 -7.13 5.04
CA ALA A 262 -8.71 -7.94 5.26
C ALA A 262 -7.44 -7.06 5.16
N LEU A 263 -6.48 -7.32 6.04
CA LEU A 263 -5.18 -6.64 5.96
C LEU A 263 -4.42 -7.14 4.73
N LEU A 264 -3.66 -6.24 4.09
CA LEU A 264 -2.79 -6.60 3.00
C LEU A 264 -1.58 -7.40 3.51
N THR A 265 -1.68 -8.71 3.41
CA THR A 265 -0.66 -9.65 3.88
C THR A 265 -0.20 -10.58 2.78
N THR A 266 1.05 -11.06 2.88
CA THR A 266 1.54 -12.17 2.07
C THR A 266 0.87 -13.50 2.46
N ALA A 267 1.03 -14.54 1.64
CA ALA A 267 0.58 -15.90 1.93
C ALA A 267 1.13 -16.48 3.25
N ASP A 268 2.27 -15.97 3.71
CA ASP A 268 2.87 -16.32 5.00
C ASP A 268 2.35 -15.45 6.17
N GLY A 269 1.33 -14.61 5.95
CA GLY A 269 0.72 -13.76 6.97
C GLY A 269 1.51 -12.49 7.32
N ILE A 270 2.55 -12.15 6.56
CA ILE A 270 3.37 -10.96 6.81
C ILE A 270 2.68 -9.74 6.20
N LYS A 271 2.48 -8.68 7.00
CA LYS A 271 1.90 -7.42 6.50
C LYS A 271 2.76 -6.84 5.37
N MET A 272 2.12 -6.53 4.24
CA MET A 272 2.75 -5.86 3.08
C MET A 272 3.12 -4.41 3.40
N GLY A 273 4.00 -3.84 2.56
CA GLY A 273 4.42 -2.45 2.67
C GLY A 273 5.81 -2.26 3.28
N LYS A 274 6.52 -3.36 3.59
CA LYS A 274 7.93 -3.34 3.99
C LYS A 274 8.77 -4.20 3.08
N SER A 275 9.84 -3.65 2.55
CA SER A 275 10.91 -4.37 1.84
C SER A 275 12.09 -4.64 2.78
N GLN A 276 13.14 -5.25 2.26
CA GLN A 276 14.41 -5.38 3.00
C GLN A 276 15.04 -4.02 3.34
N LYS A 277 14.74 -2.98 2.55
CA LYS A 277 15.19 -1.59 2.70
C LYS A 277 14.27 -0.75 3.61
N GLY A 278 13.16 -1.28 4.08
CA GLY A 278 12.19 -0.56 4.92
C GLY A 278 10.80 -0.45 4.28
N ALA A 279 10.06 0.62 4.59
CA ALA A 279 8.73 0.83 4.03
C ALA A 279 8.78 1.09 2.52
N VAL A 280 7.80 0.55 1.77
CA VAL A 280 7.58 0.87 0.36
C VAL A 280 6.55 1.99 0.29
N TRP A 281 7.04 3.17 -0.07
CA TRP A 281 6.29 4.42 -0.01
C TRP A 281 5.51 4.68 -1.31
N LEU A 282 4.39 5.38 -1.22
CA LEU A 282 3.67 5.87 -2.40
C LEU A 282 4.25 7.18 -2.96
N ASP A 283 5.19 7.80 -2.26
CA ASP A 283 5.96 8.94 -2.73
C ASP A 283 7.13 8.46 -3.60
N LYS A 284 7.21 8.94 -4.84
CA LYS A 284 8.25 8.55 -5.80
C LYS A 284 9.67 9.00 -5.42
N GLU A 285 9.79 10.04 -4.59
CA GLU A 285 11.08 10.50 -4.08
C GLU A 285 11.64 9.58 -2.97
N LYS A 286 10.78 8.72 -2.38
CA LYS A 286 11.14 7.75 -1.32
C LYS A 286 11.25 6.33 -1.84
N THR A 287 10.38 5.95 -2.77
CA THR A 287 10.40 4.67 -3.48
C THR A 287 10.10 4.98 -4.93
N SER A 288 11.11 4.84 -5.79
CA SER A 288 10.95 5.11 -7.21
C SER A 288 9.89 4.19 -7.84
N PRO A 289 9.25 4.61 -8.95
CA PRO A 289 8.30 3.77 -9.70
C PRO A 289 8.89 2.41 -10.08
N PHE A 290 10.18 2.38 -10.45
CA PHE A 290 10.89 1.14 -10.75
C PHE A 290 11.07 0.25 -9.52
N GLU A 291 11.44 0.79 -8.35
CA GLU A 291 11.54 0.01 -7.11
C GLU A 291 10.19 -0.55 -6.69
N MET A 292 9.11 0.23 -6.82
CA MET A 292 7.74 -0.23 -6.58
C MET A 292 7.35 -1.33 -7.55
N PHE A 293 7.66 -1.18 -8.84
CA PHE A 293 7.45 -2.22 -9.86
C PHE A 293 8.16 -3.51 -9.49
N GLN A 294 9.45 -3.45 -9.14
CA GLN A 294 10.22 -4.62 -8.74
C GLN A 294 9.68 -5.25 -7.45
N TYR A 295 9.22 -4.46 -6.49
CA TYR A 295 8.60 -4.95 -5.27
C TYR A 295 7.35 -5.78 -5.58
N MET A 296 6.44 -5.27 -6.41
CA MET A 296 5.22 -5.96 -6.81
C MET A 296 5.50 -7.16 -7.73
N ARG A 297 6.46 -7.07 -8.63
CA ARG A 297 6.86 -8.18 -9.50
C ARG A 297 7.50 -9.35 -8.74
N ASN A 298 8.05 -9.11 -7.55
CA ASN A 298 8.73 -10.12 -6.74
C ASN A 298 7.85 -10.73 -5.64
N VAL A 299 6.52 -10.54 -5.69
CA VAL A 299 5.59 -11.21 -4.77
C VAL A 299 5.62 -12.74 -4.97
N ASP A 300 5.20 -13.48 -3.95
CA ASP A 300 5.08 -14.94 -4.04
C ASP A 300 4.01 -15.32 -5.08
N ASP A 301 4.20 -16.44 -5.78
CA ASP A 301 3.24 -16.93 -6.78
C ASP A 301 1.85 -17.15 -6.17
N ARG A 302 1.80 -17.59 -4.91
CA ARG A 302 0.56 -17.81 -4.14
C ARG A 302 -0.24 -16.53 -3.88
N ASP A 303 0.39 -15.37 -3.96
CA ASP A 303 -0.24 -14.08 -3.67
C ASP A 303 -0.77 -13.37 -4.92
N VAL A 304 -0.43 -13.84 -6.12
CA VAL A 304 -0.68 -13.13 -7.37
C VAL A 304 -2.17 -12.89 -7.61
N GLU A 305 -3.01 -13.93 -7.50
CA GLU A 305 -4.47 -13.79 -7.67
C GLU A 305 -5.05 -12.79 -6.68
N LYS A 306 -4.72 -12.95 -5.39
CA LYS A 306 -5.17 -12.06 -4.32
C LYS A 306 -4.81 -10.62 -4.60
N PHE A 307 -3.55 -10.35 -4.97
CA PHE A 307 -3.12 -8.97 -5.19
C PHE A 307 -3.66 -8.37 -6.49
N LEU A 308 -3.85 -9.16 -7.55
CA LEU A 308 -4.57 -8.71 -8.73
C LEU A 308 -6.00 -8.28 -8.39
N LEU A 309 -6.74 -9.07 -7.61
CA LEU A 309 -8.09 -8.76 -7.16
C LEU A 309 -8.15 -7.51 -6.27
N GLN A 310 -7.19 -7.37 -5.35
CA GLN A 310 -7.20 -6.32 -4.33
C GLN A 310 -6.52 -5.02 -4.73
N LEU A 311 -5.52 -5.04 -5.60
CA LEU A 311 -4.68 -3.87 -5.90
C LEU A 311 -4.82 -3.36 -7.34
N THR A 312 -5.69 -3.96 -8.15
CA THR A 312 -5.94 -3.52 -9.52
C THR A 312 -7.43 -3.32 -9.78
N PHE A 313 -7.75 -2.64 -10.88
CA PHE A 313 -9.12 -2.50 -11.37
C PHE A 313 -9.43 -3.44 -12.54
N LEU A 314 -8.58 -4.43 -12.77
CA LEU A 314 -8.84 -5.46 -13.78
C LEU A 314 -10.12 -6.24 -13.45
N PRO A 315 -10.85 -6.73 -14.46
CA PRO A 315 -12.00 -7.60 -14.25
C PRO A 315 -11.67 -8.82 -13.38
N THR A 316 -12.58 -9.19 -12.50
CA THR A 316 -12.34 -10.31 -11.54
C THR A 316 -12.06 -11.63 -12.26
N ALA A 317 -12.75 -11.89 -13.37
CA ALA A 317 -12.50 -13.07 -14.20
C ALA A 317 -11.06 -13.09 -14.78
N GLU A 318 -10.55 -11.93 -15.19
CA GLU A 318 -9.17 -11.79 -15.69
C GLU A 318 -8.16 -11.97 -14.55
N CYS A 319 -8.38 -11.36 -13.38
CA CYS A 319 -7.54 -11.54 -12.20
C CYS A 319 -7.37 -13.02 -11.83
N ARG A 320 -8.47 -13.77 -11.81
CA ARG A 320 -8.47 -15.20 -11.52
C ARG A 320 -7.75 -16.01 -12.60
N LYS A 321 -8.03 -15.72 -13.87
CA LYS A 321 -7.33 -16.38 -15.00
C LYS A 321 -5.82 -16.19 -14.90
N LEU A 322 -5.35 -14.97 -14.63
CA LEU A 322 -3.94 -14.66 -14.48
C LEU A 322 -3.33 -15.30 -13.23
N GLY A 323 -4.05 -15.28 -12.12
CA GLY A 323 -3.58 -15.79 -10.83
C GLY A 323 -3.53 -17.31 -10.74
N GLN A 324 -4.35 -18.02 -11.54
CA GLN A 324 -4.39 -19.48 -11.60
C GLN A 324 -3.43 -20.09 -12.63
N ALA A 325 -2.58 -19.26 -13.25
CA ALA A 325 -1.55 -19.73 -14.16
C ALA A 325 -0.58 -20.69 -13.45
N THR A 326 -0.32 -21.84 -14.07
CA THR A 326 0.56 -22.90 -13.51
C THR A 326 1.96 -22.90 -14.12
N GLU A 327 2.07 -22.38 -15.35
CA GLU A 327 3.33 -22.29 -16.06
C GLU A 327 4.15 -21.08 -15.56
N ALA A 328 5.44 -21.29 -15.32
CA ALA A 328 6.33 -20.25 -14.78
C ALA A 328 6.38 -18.97 -15.65
N ALA A 329 6.24 -19.10 -16.96
CA ALA A 329 6.20 -17.96 -17.87
C ALA A 329 4.91 -17.14 -17.70
N GLU A 330 3.78 -17.81 -17.55
CA GLU A 330 2.45 -17.17 -17.40
C GLU A 330 2.33 -16.48 -16.04
N ILE A 331 2.77 -17.13 -14.93
CA ILE A 331 2.72 -16.50 -13.61
C ILE A 331 3.68 -15.29 -13.52
N ASN A 332 4.84 -15.34 -14.18
CA ASN A 332 5.73 -14.18 -14.27
C ASN A 332 5.07 -13.04 -15.07
N LYS A 333 4.30 -13.34 -16.11
CA LYS A 333 3.54 -12.33 -16.86
C LYS A 333 2.42 -11.74 -16.01
N ALA A 334 1.72 -12.55 -15.23
CA ALA A 334 0.71 -12.08 -14.28
C ALA A 334 1.31 -11.13 -13.22
N LYS A 335 2.49 -11.43 -12.70
CA LYS A 335 3.24 -10.54 -11.79
C LYS A 335 3.67 -9.23 -12.45
N GLU A 336 4.05 -9.28 -13.72
CA GLU A 336 4.38 -8.09 -14.50
C GLU A 336 3.16 -7.19 -14.68
N ILE A 337 2.00 -7.77 -15.01
CA ILE A 337 0.72 -7.05 -15.09
C ILE A 337 0.35 -6.44 -13.75
N LEU A 338 0.43 -7.20 -12.66
CA LEU A 338 0.19 -6.68 -11.31
C LEU A 338 1.09 -5.48 -11.00
N ALA A 339 2.39 -5.60 -11.24
CA ALA A 339 3.35 -4.54 -10.98
C ALA A 339 3.06 -3.28 -11.83
N TYR A 340 2.75 -3.47 -13.11
CA TYR A 340 2.39 -2.41 -14.01
C TYR A 340 1.12 -1.66 -13.56
N GLU A 341 0.04 -2.38 -13.25
CA GLU A 341 -1.22 -1.78 -12.81
C GLU A 341 -1.09 -1.03 -11.49
N VAL A 342 -0.32 -1.55 -10.52
CA VAL A 342 -0.07 -0.86 -9.25
C VAL A 342 0.76 0.41 -9.46
N VAL A 343 1.83 0.38 -10.26
CA VAL A 343 2.63 1.59 -10.55
C VAL A 343 1.82 2.61 -11.33
N LYS A 344 1.01 2.16 -12.29
CA LYS A 344 0.10 3.01 -13.07
C LYS A 344 -0.93 3.71 -12.15
N LEU A 345 -1.49 2.98 -11.19
CA LEU A 345 -2.42 3.53 -10.20
C LEU A 345 -1.76 4.63 -9.35
N VAL A 346 -0.55 4.38 -8.85
CA VAL A 346 0.13 5.25 -7.88
C VAL A 346 0.84 6.42 -8.57
N HIS A 347 1.50 6.18 -9.70
CA HIS A 347 2.40 7.15 -10.32
C HIS A 347 1.96 7.62 -11.72
N GLY A 348 0.97 6.95 -12.31
CA GLY A 348 0.47 7.24 -13.65
C GLY A 348 1.09 6.34 -14.72
N LYS A 349 0.48 6.41 -15.93
CA LYS A 349 0.82 5.53 -17.05
C LYS A 349 2.26 5.71 -17.53
N GLU A 350 2.72 6.95 -17.63
CA GLU A 350 4.07 7.26 -18.14
C GLU A 350 5.17 6.62 -17.27
N GLU A 351 5.04 6.72 -15.94
CA GLU A 351 5.97 6.11 -14.99
C GLU A 351 5.87 4.57 -14.99
N ALA A 352 4.66 4.03 -15.23
CA ALA A 352 4.48 2.58 -15.35
C ALA A 352 5.11 2.02 -16.64
N ASP A 353 4.94 2.71 -17.76
CA ASP A 353 5.57 2.36 -19.04
C ASP A 353 7.10 2.38 -18.88
N ALA A 354 7.66 3.44 -18.32
CA ALA A 354 9.10 3.57 -18.08
C ALA A 354 9.64 2.47 -17.15
N ALA A 355 8.90 2.14 -16.08
CA ALA A 355 9.30 1.08 -15.15
C ALA A 355 9.25 -0.32 -15.81
N LEU A 356 8.25 -0.57 -16.67
CA LEU A 356 8.14 -1.81 -17.43
C LEU A 356 9.28 -1.95 -18.45
N ASP A 357 9.55 -0.87 -19.20
CA ASP A 357 10.63 -0.85 -20.21
C ASP A 357 11.98 -1.09 -19.55
N ALA A 358 12.25 -0.41 -18.43
CA ALA A 358 13.46 -0.61 -17.64
C ALA A 358 13.58 -2.06 -17.13
N ALA A 359 12.47 -2.64 -16.65
CA ALA A 359 12.47 -4.03 -16.22
C ALA A 359 12.76 -5.00 -17.38
N ASN A 360 12.13 -4.81 -18.54
CA ASN A 360 12.35 -5.65 -19.72
C ASN A 360 13.77 -5.53 -20.26
N ALA A 361 14.30 -4.32 -20.26
CA ALA A 361 15.65 -4.03 -20.69
C ALA A 361 16.71 -4.77 -19.85
N LEU A 362 16.50 -4.82 -18.52
CA LEU A 362 17.36 -5.59 -17.61
C LEU A 362 17.36 -7.11 -17.90
N PHE A 363 16.22 -7.66 -18.36
CA PHE A 363 16.13 -9.10 -18.69
C PHE A 363 16.65 -9.44 -20.07
N SER A 364 16.64 -8.47 -21.02
CA SER A 364 17.14 -8.69 -22.39
C SER A 364 18.65 -8.44 -22.57
N GLY A 365 19.33 -7.96 -21.53
CA GLY A 365 20.76 -7.61 -21.59
C GLY A 365 21.06 -6.37 -22.47
N LYS A 366 20.04 -5.59 -22.85
CA LYS A 366 20.15 -4.38 -23.69
C LYS A 366 19.52 -3.14 -23.03
N GLY A 367 19.50 -3.08 -21.69
CA GLY A 367 18.65 -2.19 -20.96
C GLY A 367 19.08 -0.72 -20.88
N ASP A 368 18.10 0.15 -20.87
CA ASP A 368 18.24 1.52 -20.38
C ASP A 368 18.45 1.48 -18.84
N GLU A 369 19.65 1.79 -18.42
CA GLU A 369 20.09 1.75 -17.02
C GLU A 369 19.64 2.96 -16.21
N SER A 370 18.92 3.92 -16.81
CA SER A 370 18.55 5.19 -16.18
C SER A 370 17.56 5.03 -15.01
N ALA A 371 16.79 3.93 -14.99
CA ALA A 371 15.81 3.61 -13.97
C ALA A 371 16.31 2.64 -12.87
N MET A 372 17.58 2.20 -12.93
CA MET A 372 18.12 1.34 -11.87
C MET A 372 18.37 2.10 -10.58
N PRO A 373 18.16 1.46 -9.39
CA PRO A 373 18.66 1.99 -8.14
C PRO A 373 20.15 2.32 -8.29
N THR A 374 20.50 3.59 -8.12
CA THR A 374 21.85 4.09 -8.37
C THR A 374 22.44 4.68 -7.10
N THR A 375 23.71 4.38 -6.83
CA THR A 375 24.51 5.03 -5.78
C THR A 375 25.74 5.65 -6.39
N GLN A 376 26.02 6.90 -6.06
CA GLN A 376 27.28 7.53 -6.43
C GLN A 376 28.31 7.30 -5.33
N ILE A 377 29.53 6.92 -5.74
CA ILE A 377 30.68 6.81 -4.85
C ILE A 377 31.84 7.66 -5.39
N SER A 378 32.69 8.15 -4.51
CA SER A 378 33.87 8.88 -4.94
C SER A 378 34.97 7.92 -5.41
N ALA A 379 35.73 8.31 -6.44
CA ALA A 379 36.93 7.57 -6.86
C ALA A 379 37.95 7.43 -5.71
N SER A 380 37.96 8.38 -4.75
CA SER A 380 38.81 8.30 -3.56
C SER A 380 38.42 7.18 -2.58
N ASP A 381 37.21 6.61 -2.70
CA ASP A 381 36.74 5.52 -1.85
C ASP A 381 37.15 4.14 -2.40
N LEU A 382 37.84 4.12 -3.55
CA LEU A 382 38.35 2.91 -4.18
C LEU A 382 39.85 2.69 -3.84
N PRO A 383 40.34 1.44 -3.75
CA PRO A 383 39.58 0.19 -3.91
C PRO A 383 38.65 -0.09 -2.73
N LYS A 384 37.46 -0.66 -3.02
CA LYS A 384 36.44 -0.97 -2.02
C LYS A 384 36.06 -2.44 -2.06
N GLY A 385 36.07 -3.13 -0.92
CA GLY A 385 35.68 -4.53 -0.86
C GLY A 385 34.23 -4.75 -1.31
N LEU A 386 33.98 -5.71 -2.22
CA LEU A 386 32.66 -6.01 -2.79
C LEU A 386 31.60 -6.26 -1.72
N LEU A 387 31.94 -6.97 -0.64
CA LEU A 387 30.99 -7.28 0.43
C LEU A 387 30.48 -6.02 1.14
N ALA A 388 31.38 -5.07 1.39
CA ALA A 388 31.03 -3.80 2.01
C ALA A 388 30.16 -2.95 1.07
N LEU A 389 30.53 -2.87 -0.21
CA LEU A 389 29.76 -2.15 -1.23
C LEU A 389 28.34 -2.73 -1.37
N MET A 390 28.20 -4.07 -1.47
CA MET A 390 26.89 -4.72 -1.54
C MET A 390 25.99 -4.44 -0.35
N THR A 391 26.58 -4.28 0.82
CA THR A 391 25.82 -3.96 2.05
C THR A 391 25.44 -2.48 2.06
N GLU A 392 26.33 -1.60 1.66
CA GLU A 392 26.12 -0.15 1.59
C GLU A 392 25.00 0.23 0.59
N VAL A 393 25.02 -0.39 -0.60
CA VAL A 393 23.99 -0.15 -1.62
C VAL A 393 22.70 -0.95 -1.36
N GLY A 394 22.60 -1.65 -0.22
CA GLY A 394 21.38 -2.35 0.20
C GLY A 394 21.06 -3.63 -0.56
N LEU A 395 22.00 -4.20 -1.32
CA LEU A 395 21.84 -5.51 -1.96
C LEU A 395 21.88 -6.65 -0.93
N THR A 396 22.53 -6.44 0.21
CA THR A 396 22.59 -7.41 1.30
C THR A 396 22.40 -6.71 2.66
N LYS A 397 21.87 -7.46 3.65
CA LYS A 397 21.66 -6.92 5.01
C LYS A 397 22.93 -6.82 5.83
N SER A 398 23.97 -7.56 5.41
CA SER A 398 25.24 -7.63 6.13
C SER A 398 26.35 -8.21 5.25
N ASN A 399 27.61 -7.92 5.60
CA ASN A 399 28.78 -8.51 4.94
C ASN A 399 28.79 -10.05 5.05
N GLY A 400 28.16 -10.62 6.09
CA GLY A 400 28.04 -12.07 6.23
C GLY A 400 27.08 -12.69 5.20
N GLU A 401 25.98 -12.01 4.88
CA GLU A 401 25.08 -12.40 3.79
C GLU A 401 25.77 -12.23 2.43
N ALA A 402 26.41 -11.09 2.21
CA ALA A 402 27.15 -10.81 1.00
C ALA A 402 28.19 -11.94 0.72
N ARG A 403 28.98 -12.31 1.73
CA ARG A 403 29.98 -13.37 1.63
C ARG A 403 29.39 -14.71 1.18
N ARG A 404 28.30 -15.14 1.82
CA ARG A 404 27.62 -16.39 1.43
C ARG A 404 27.11 -16.33 0.00
N THR A 405 26.50 -15.20 -0.40
CA THR A 405 25.97 -15.04 -1.76
C THR A 405 27.06 -15.08 -2.82
N VAL A 406 28.20 -14.42 -2.57
CA VAL A 406 29.36 -14.42 -3.45
C VAL A 406 29.91 -15.86 -3.58
N GLN A 407 30.16 -16.55 -2.45
CA GLN A 407 30.66 -17.93 -2.44
C GLN A 407 29.76 -18.92 -3.17
N GLN A 408 28.44 -18.70 -3.13
CA GLN A 408 27.46 -19.52 -3.86
C GLN A 408 27.38 -19.14 -5.36
N GLY A 409 28.18 -18.15 -5.78
CA GLY A 409 28.19 -17.67 -7.17
C GLY A 409 26.91 -16.93 -7.55
N GLY A 410 26.22 -16.33 -6.57
CA GLY A 410 25.01 -15.55 -6.76
C GLY A 410 25.25 -14.07 -7.04
N VAL A 411 26.49 -13.64 -7.33
CA VAL A 411 26.84 -12.25 -7.62
C VAL A 411 27.57 -12.13 -8.94
N SER A 412 27.21 -11.12 -9.73
CA SER A 412 28.01 -10.69 -10.90
C SER A 412 28.16 -9.17 -10.92
N ILE A 413 29.24 -8.69 -11.53
CA ILE A 413 29.51 -7.29 -11.84
C ILE A 413 29.66 -7.20 -13.36
N ASN A 414 28.95 -6.29 -14.01
CA ASN A 414 28.95 -6.13 -15.48
C ASN A 414 28.81 -7.47 -16.21
N ASP A 415 27.88 -8.32 -15.73
CA ASP A 415 27.62 -9.69 -16.19
C ASP A 415 28.74 -10.72 -15.90
N GLU A 416 29.90 -10.32 -15.39
CA GLU A 416 30.94 -11.23 -14.96
C GLU A 416 30.67 -11.79 -13.56
N LYS A 417 30.67 -13.11 -13.45
CA LYS A 417 30.36 -13.81 -12.19
C LYS A 417 31.52 -13.70 -11.20
N ILE A 418 31.24 -13.17 -10.00
CA ILE A 418 32.20 -13.05 -8.92
C ILE A 418 31.95 -14.14 -7.87
N THR A 419 33.00 -14.92 -7.56
CA THR A 419 32.93 -15.99 -6.56
C THR A 419 33.92 -15.82 -5.41
N ASP A 420 34.87 -14.88 -5.53
CA ASP A 420 35.82 -14.55 -4.48
C ASP A 420 35.25 -13.51 -3.51
N PRO A 421 35.06 -13.86 -2.23
CA PRO A 421 34.62 -12.89 -1.22
C PRO A 421 35.63 -11.79 -0.90
N ALA A 422 36.88 -11.95 -1.30
CA ALA A 422 37.93 -10.95 -1.12
C ALA A 422 38.03 -9.99 -2.32
N PHE A 423 37.12 -10.12 -3.31
CA PHE A 423 37.11 -9.25 -4.48
C PHE A 423 37.03 -7.79 -4.12
N GLU A 424 37.92 -6.99 -4.66
CA GLU A 424 37.96 -5.55 -4.51
C GLU A 424 37.47 -4.87 -5.79
N VAL A 425 36.55 -3.96 -5.61
CA VAL A 425 36.06 -3.07 -6.67
C VAL A 425 37.09 -1.96 -6.84
N THR A 426 37.75 -1.96 -8.01
CA THR A 426 38.73 -0.95 -8.40
C THR A 426 38.15 -0.03 -9.47
N GLU A 427 38.77 1.10 -9.73
CA GLU A 427 38.33 2.03 -10.78
C GLU A 427 38.36 1.40 -12.18
N GLU A 428 39.25 0.44 -12.40
CA GLU A 428 39.44 -0.24 -13.70
C GLU A 428 38.22 -1.05 -14.17
N ILE A 429 37.37 -1.50 -13.25
CA ILE A 429 36.16 -2.28 -13.61
C ILE A 429 34.96 -1.43 -13.97
N PHE A 430 35.08 -0.10 -13.82
CA PHE A 430 34.02 0.81 -14.20
C PHE A 430 34.06 1.04 -15.73
N GLU A 431 32.97 0.72 -16.38
CA GLU A 431 32.72 1.01 -17.80
C GLU A 431 31.87 2.28 -17.89
N ASP A 432 32.31 3.30 -18.62
CA ASP A 432 31.62 4.60 -18.70
C ASP A 432 31.31 5.20 -17.32
N ASN A 433 32.25 5.11 -16.37
CA ASN A 433 32.11 5.56 -14.97
C ASN A 433 31.03 4.81 -14.16
N ARG A 434 30.67 3.61 -14.52
CA ARG A 434 29.62 2.84 -13.82
C ARG A 434 29.91 1.34 -13.77
N ILE A 435 29.34 0.67 -12.78
CA ILE A 435 29.23 -0.78 -12.69
C ILE A 435 27.81 -1.19 -12.34
N ILE A 436 27.39 -2.36 -12.79
CA ILE A 436 26.12 -2.98 -12.40
C ILE A 436 26.42 -4.22 -11.56
N ILE A 437 26.01 -4.17 -10.29
CA ILE A 437 26.12 -5.31 -9.39
C ILE A 437 24.78 -6.05 -9.38
N LYS A 438 24.81 -7.36 -9.69
CA LYS A 438 23.64 -8.25 -9.68
C LYS A 438 23.76 -9.24 -8.53
N LYS A 439 22.68 -9.41 -7.74
CA LYS A 439 22.51 -10.47 -6.74
C LYS A 439 21.39 -11.41 -7.18
N GLY A 440 21.77 -12.60 -7.62
CA GLY A 440 20.85 -13.56 -8.23
C GLY A 440 20.27 -13.05 -9.55
N LYS A 441 19.04 -13.49 -9.87
CA LYS A 441 18.39 -13.14 -11.14
C LYS A 441 17.51 -11.87 -11.06
N LYS A 442 17.27 -11.32 -9.88
CA LYS A 442 16.20 -10.34 -9.66
C LYS A 442 16.63 -9.04 -8.99
N ASN A 443 17.80 -8.95 -8.39
CA ASN A 443 18.26 -7.76 -7.66
C ASN A 443 19.45 -7.13 -8.36
N PHE A 444 19.32 -5.86 -8.71
CA PHE A 444 20.33 -5.09 -9.45
C PHE A 444 20.58 -3.75 -8.74
N HIS A 445 21.80 -3.26 -8.83
CA HIS A 445 22.16 -1.93 -8.37
C HIS A 445 23.26 -1.35 -9.23
N LYS A 446 23.08 -0.12 -9.69
CA LYS A 446 24.08 0.63 -10.44
C LYS A 446 24.93 1.46 -9.47
N VAL A 447 26.23 1.40 -9.61
CA VAL A 447 27.17 2.26 -8.87
C VAL A 447 27.90 3.14 -9.89
N GLU A 448 27.84 4.44 -9.67
CA GLU A 448 28.49 5.46 -10.51
C GLU A 448 29.62 6.14 -9.76
N LEU A 449 30.70 6.47 -10.48
CA LEU A 449 31.78 7.32 -9.98
C LEU A 449 31.34 8.78 -10.08
N ALA A 450 31.43 9.50 -8.94
CA ALA A 450 31.15 10.93 -8.82
C ALA A 450 32.37 11.79 -9.21
#